data_5177baae6df94a4a500d36b27e458430
#
_entry.id   5177baae6df94a4a500d36b27e458430
#
_cell.length_a   1.000
_cell.length_b   1.000
_cell.length_c   1.000
_cell.angle_alpha   90.00
_cell.angle_beta   90.00
_cell.angle_gamma   90.00
#
_symmetry.space_group_name_H-M   'P 1'
#
loop_
_entity.id
_entity.type
_entity.pdbx_description
1 polymer ?
#
loop_
_entity_poly.entity_id
_entity_poly.type
_entity_poly.pdbx_seq_one_letter_code
_entity_poly.pdbx_strand_id
1 'polypeptide(L)'
;MLYRYGKDNNGRPVKKAVVYTREEHLIPAYKIDPDAFKIVQRLKDNGYTAYIVGGAVRDLLIGKTPKDFDIVTDATPSKIKRIFRNSRIIGRRFRLVHVIFGLKIFEVSTFRSTIDGSVGNSFGTIDEDVMRRDFTINALYYDPILEQVIDYVGGVRDI
;
A
#
# COMPACT_ATOMS: atom_id res chain seq x y z
N MET A 1 14.85 -12.63 -5.69
CA MET A 1 13.71 -12.72 -4.77
C MET A 1 14.18 -12.54 -3.33
N LEU A 2 13.59 -11.58 -2.65
CA LEU A 2 13.90 -11.28 -1.26
C LEU A 2 12.74 -11.70 -0.37
N TYR A 3 12.98 -11.79 0.95
CA TYR A 3 11.96 -12.19 1.90
C TYR A 3 11.93 -11.21 3.07
N ARG A 4 10.72 -10.94 3.58
CA ARG A 4 10.54 -10.25 4.86
C ARG A 4 10.27 -11.28 5.94
N TYR A 5 10.91 -11.11 7.09
CA TYR A 5 10.79 -12.02 8.21
C TYR A 5 10.17 -11.32 9.42
N GLY A 6 9.39 -12.08 10.17
CA GLY A 6 8.91 -11.71 11.49
C GLY A 6 9.29 -12.78 12.49
N LYS A 7 8.63 -12.78 13.64
CA LYS A 7 8.81 -13.80 14.66
C LYS A 7 7.48 -14.50 14.93
N ASP A 8 7.52 -15.82 15.14
CA ASP A 8 6.36 -16.58 15.61
C ASP A 8 6.16 -16.40 17.13
N ASN A 9 5.19 -17.12 17.70
CA ASN A 9 4.89 -17.05 19.13
C ASN A 9 6.04 -17.54 20.01
N ASN A 10 6.97 -18.30 19.44
CA ASN A 10 8.15 -18.82 20.13
C ASN A 10 9.41 -17.99 19.89
N GLY A 11 9.27 -16.82 19.23
CA GLY A 11 10.38 -15.94 18.90
C GLY A 11 11.26 -16.41 17.76
N ARG A 12 10.87 -17.45 17.02
CA ARG A 12 11.63 -17.98 15.88
C ARG A 12 11.36 -17.15 14.63
N PRO A 13 12.38 -16.96 13.75
CA PRO A 13 12.17 -16.27 12.49
C PRO A 13 11.15 -17.00 11.61
N VAL A 14 10.17 -16.25 11.07
CA VAL A 14 9.15 -16.76 10.15
C VAL A 14 9.09 -15.86 8.93
N LYS A 15 9.04 -16.46 7.75
CA LYS A 15 8.86 -15.71 6.50
C LYS A 15 7.46 -15.09 6.49
N LYS A 16 7.39 -13.76 6.44
CA LYS A 16 6.13 -13.00 6.40
C LYS A 16 5.70 -12.64 4.99
N ALA A 17 6.65 -12.31 4.13
CA ALA A 17 6.35 -11.87 2.77
C ALA A 17 7.48 -12.21 1.81
N VAL A 18 7.13 -12.34 0.54
CA VAL A 18 8.07 -12.41 -0.57
C VAL A 18 8.18 -11.02 -1.18
N VAL A 19 9.39 -10.57 -1.46
CA VAL A 19 9.66 -9.30 -2.10
C VAL A 19 10.24 -9.56 -3.49
N TYR A 20 9.51 -9.15 -4.52
CA TYR A 20 9.95 -9.26 -5.92
C TYR A 20 10.66 -7.98 -6.32
N THR A 21 11.87 -8.13 -6.84
CA THR A 21 12.69 -7.01 -7.32
C THR A 21 12.26 -6.60 -8.73
N ARG A 22 12.79 -5.48 -9.22
CA ARG A 22 12.49 -4.96 -10.56
C ARG A 22 12.74 -6.00 -11.67
N GLU A 23 13.82 -6.75 -11.56
CA GLU A 23 14.17 -7.78 -12.54
C GLU A 23 13.18 -8.94 -12.56
N GLU A 24 12.45 -9.13 -11.49
CA GLU A 24 11.47 -10.20 -11.33
C GLU A 24 10.06 -9.78 -11.71
N HIS A 25 9.60 -8.59 -11.24
CA HIS A 25 8.23 -8.14 -11.51
C HIS A 25 8.10 -7.41 -12.85
N LEU A 26 9.17 -6.85 -13.39
CA LEU A 26 9.25 -6.19 -14.69
C LEU A 26 8.29 -5.00 -14.86
N ILE A 27 7.85 -4.37 -13.77
CA ILE A 27 6.99 -3.19 -13.83
C ILE A 27 7.82 -2.00 -14.29
N PRO A 28 7.50 -1.38 -15.45
CA PRO A 28 8.25 -0.22 -15.91
C PRO A 28 7.85 1.03 -15.13
N ALA A 29 8.84 1.84 -14.76
CA ALA A 29 8.63 3.05 -13.98
C ALA A 29 7.68 4.05 -14.66
N TYR A 30 7.69 4.11 -16.00
CA TYR A 30 6.86 5.05 -16.75
C TYR A 30 5.34 4.76 -16.64
N LYS A 31 4.95 3.56 -16.20
CA LYS A 31 3.53 3.23 -15.99
C LYS A 31 3.00 3.69 -14.65
N ILE A 32 3.86 4.16 -13.76
CA ILE A 32 3.46 4.75 -12.48
C ILE A 32 3.07 6.21 -12.72
N ASP A 33 1.86 6.57 -12.29
CA ASP A 33 1.43 7.97 -12.36
C ASP A 33 2.43 8.85 -11.60
N PRO A 34 2.97 9.92 -12.21
CA PRO A 34 3.94 10.79 -11.55
C PRO A 34 3.44 11.41 -10.26
N ASP A 35 2.14 11.70 -10.16
CA ASP A 35 1.56 12.28 -8.95
C ASP A 35 1.41 11.24 -7.86
N ALA A 36 1.06 9.99 -8.21
CA ALA A 36 1.07 8.87 -7.27
C ALA A 36 2.47 8.65 -6.69
N PHE A 37 3.49 8.68 -7.55
CA PHE A 37 4.89 8.59 -7.14
C PHE A 37 5.26 9.71 -6.15
N LYS A 38 4.84 10.96 -6.43
CA LYS A 38 5.09 12.09 -5.54
C LYS A 38 4.45 11.92 -4.17
N ILE A 39 3.24 11.38 -4.12
CA ILE A 39 2.55 11.13 -2.85
C ILE A 39 3.35 10.15 -2.01
N VAL A 40 3.75 9.03 -2.58
CA VAL A 40 4.57 8.03 -1.89
C VAL A 40 5.90 8.65 -1.42
N GLN A 41 6.57 9.38 -2.29
CA GLN A 41 7.85 10.02 -1.97
C GLN A 41 7.70 10.99 -0.79
N ARG A 42 6.67 11.85 -0.80
CA ARG A 42 6.46 12.83 0.28
C ARG A 42 6.14 12.16 1.61
N LEU A 43 5.35 11.09 1.59
CA LEU A 43 5.08 10.32 2.80
C LEU A 43 6.36 9.73 3.37
N LYS A 44 7.19 9.13 2.52
CA LYS A 44 8.49 8.60 2.94
C LYS A 44 9.44 9.68 3.45
N ASP A 45 9.48 10.82 2.79
CA ASP A 45 10.32 11.95 3.21
C ASP A 45 9.91 12.49 4.60
N ASN A 46 8.65 12.30 4.99
CA ASN A 46 8.14 12.65 6.30
C ASN A 46 8.25 11.53 7.34
N GLY A 47 8.95 10.45 7.02
CA GLY A 47 9.23 9.35 7.95
C GLY A 47 8.19 8.25 7.97
N TYR A 48 7.26 8.23 7.03
CA TYR A 48 6.22 7.20 6.95
C TYR A 48 6.53 6.16 5.88
N THR A 49 5.96 4.96 6.02
CA THR A 49 5.92 3.99 4.95
C THR A 49 4.74 4.30 4.03
N ALA A 50 4.87 3.99 2.75
CA ALA A 50 3.79 4.16 1.78
C ALA A 50 3.95 3.21 0.62
N TYR A 51 2.82 2.71 0.12
CA TYR A 51 2.78 1.74 -0.97
C TYR A 51 1.59 2.00 -1.88
N ILE A 52 1.74 1.70 -3.17
CA ILE A 52 0.61 1.52 -4.08
C ILE A 52 0.04 0.13 -3.79
N VAL A 53 -1.29 -0.01 -3.80
CA VAL A 53 -1.96 -1.24 -3.35
C VAL A 53 -3.15 -1.58 -4.25
N GLY A 54 -3.55 -2.84 -4.20
CA GLY A 54 -4.78 -3.32 -4.81
C GLY A 54 -4.74 -3.51 -6.31
N GLY A 55 -5.83 -3.15 -6.98
CA GLY A 55 -6.00 -3.39 -8.42
C GLY A 55 -4.94 -2.76 -9.30
N ALA A 56 -4.35 -1.63 -8.89
CA ALA A 56 -3.26 -1.00 -9.62
C ALA A 56 -2.03 -1.92 -9.71
N VAL A 57 -1.67 -2.57 -8.61
CA VAL A 57 -0.52 -3.48 -8.59
C VAL A 57 -0.78 -4.69 -9.50
N ARG A 58 -1.98 -5.26 -9.44
CA ARG A 58 -2.40 -6.33 -10.33
C ARG A 58 -2.27 -5.91 -11.79
N ASP A 59 -2.82 -4.74 -12.14
CA ASP A 59 -2.78 -4.25 -13.52
C ASP A 59 -1.36 -4.05 -14.01
N LEU A 60 -0.48 -3.48 -13.19
CA LEU A 60 0.92 -3.30 -13.51
C LEU A 60 1.63 -4.64 -13.76
N LEU A 61 1.33 -5.66 -12.96
CA LEU A 61 1.94 -6.99 -13.10
C LEU A 61 1.53 -7.69 -14.38
N ILE A 62 0.31 -7.47 -14.86
CA ILE A 62 -0.16 -8.06 -16.13
C ILE A 62 0.07 -7.16 -17.34
N GLY A 63 0.84 -6.08 -17.18
CA GLY A 63 1.22 -5.20 -18.27
C GLY A 63 0.21 -4.14 -18.65
N LYS A 64 -0.85 -3.96 -17.86
CA LYS A 64 -1.84 -2.90 -18.08
C LYS A 64 -1.42 -1.62 -17.39
N THR A 65 -1.92 -0.49 -17.91
CA THR A 65 -1.75 0.81 -17.25
C THR A 65 -2.96 1.06 -16.34
N PRO A 66 -2.76 1.17 -15.02
CA PRO A 66 -3.88 1.42 -14.11
C PRO A 66 -4.54 2.77 -14.37
N LYS A 67 -5.86 2.83 -14.19
CA LYS A 67 -6.61 4.09 -14.22
C LYS A 67 -6.52 4.82 -12.90
N ASP A 68 -6.57 4.06 -11.79
CA ASP A 68 -6.57 4.59 -10.44
C ASP A 68 -5.42 3.98 -9.64
N PHE A 69 -4.81 4.80 -8.81
CA PHE A 69 -3.74 4.38 -7.92
C PHE A 69 -4.17 4.62 -6.48
N ASP A 70 -4.44 3.55 -5.74
CA ASP A 70 -4.71 3.63 -4.31
C ASP A 70 -3.40 3.51 -3.55
N ILE A 71 -3.25 4.33 -2.51
CA ILE A 71 -2.04 4.39 -1.71
C ILE A 71 -2.40 4.08 -0.26
N VAL A 72 -1.54 3.32 0.40
CA VAL A 72 -1.69 2.99 1.81
C VAL A 72 -0.41 3.38 2.55
N THR A 73 -0.57 3.84 3.78
CA THR A 73 0.53 4.36 4.61
C THR A 73 0.26 4.06 6.09
N ASP A 74 1.30 4.17 6.92
CA ASP A 74 1.15 4.14 8.37
C ASP A 74 0.85 5.52 8.98
N ALA A 75 0.86 6.59 8.18
CA ALA A 75 0.44 7.91 8.62
C ALA A 75 -1.07 7.94 8.86
N THR A 76 -1.50 8.57 9.96
CA THR A 76 -2.93 8.76 10.25
C THR A 76 -3.56 9.78 9.30
N PRO A 77 -4.90 9.77 9.12
CA PRO A 77 -5.56 10.76 8.23
C PRO A 77 -5.21 12.21 8.54
N SER A 78 -5.12 12.58 9.82
CA SER A 78 -4.76 13.94 10.21
C SER A 78 -3.33 14.31 9.79
N LYS A 79 -2.41 13.36 9.87
CA LYS A 79 -1.02 13.54 9.43
C LYS A 79 -0.93 13.65 7.91
N ILE A 80 -1.66 12.83 7.18
CA ILE A 80 -1.75 12.90 5.72
C ILE A 80 -2.29 14.27 5.30
N LYS A 81 -3.35 14.73 5.92
CA LYS A 81 -3.94 16.05 5.66
C LYS A 81 -2.94 17.18 5.88
N ARG A 82 -2.11 17.06 6.89
CA ARG A 82 -1.08 18.05 7.20
C ARG A 82 0.03 18.09 6.14
N ILE A 83 0.40 16.92 5.62
CA ILE A 83 1.44 16.78 4.58
C ILE A 83 0.94 17.31 3.23
N PHE A 84 -0.31 17.00 2.90
CA PHE A 84 -0.93 17.40 1.62
C PHE A 84 -2.02 18.44 1.87
N ARG A 85 -1.73 19.71 1.58
CA ARG A 85 -2.69 20.80 1.82
C ARG A 85 -3.95 20.63 0.99
N ASN A 86 -3.81 20.25 -0.28
CA ASN A 86 -4.95 20.01 -1.17
C ASN A 86 -5.47 18.59 -1.00
N SER A 87 -6.14 18.36 0.11
CA SER A 87 -6.68 17.05 0.48
C SER A 87 -7.91 17.19 1.36
N ARG A 88 -8.71 16.11 1.42
CA ARG A 88 -9.91 16.04 2.27
C ARG A 88 -9.94 14.72 3.01
N ILE A 89 -10.26 14.76 4.30
CA ILE A 89 -10.53 13.57 5.09
C ILE A 89 -11.97 13.16 4.84
N ILE A 90 -12.18 11.89 4.46
CA ILE A 90 -13.48 11.34 4.07
C ILE A 90 -13.80 10.15 4.94
N GLY A 91 -15.09 9.96 5.22
CA GLY A 91 -15.59 8.81 5.98
C GLY A 91 -15.92 9.12 7.44
N ARG A 92 -16.79 8.29 8.02
CA ARG A 92 -17.23 8.42 9.42
C ARG A 92 -16.58 7.38 10.32
N ARG A 93 -16.76 6.09 10.00
CA ARG A 93 -16.21 4.97 10.78
C ARG A 93 -14.75 4.76 10.50
N PHE A 94 -14.43 4.65 9.21
CA PHE A 94 -13.05 4.51 8.76
C PHE A 94 -12.72 5.67 7.84
N ARG A 95 -11.78 6.51 8.29
CA ARG A 95 -11.39 7.70 7.55
C ARG A 95 -10.24 7.41 6.60
N LEU A 96 -10.33 7.95 5.41
CA LEU A 96 -9.26 7.98 4.42
C LEU A 96 -9.10 9.41 3.92
N VAL A 97 -8.08 9.65 3.11
CA VAL A 97 -7.81 11.01 2.61
C VAL A 97 -7.82 10.99 1.08
N HIS A 98 -8.57 11.90 0.50
CA HIS A 98 -8.47 12.20 -0.93
C HIS A 98 -7.44 13.29 -1.12
N VAL A 99 -6.34 12.98 -1.79
CA VAL A 99 -5.29 13.93 -2.16
C VAL A 99 -5.53 14.36 -3.60
N ILE A 100 -5.60 15.66 -3.85
CA ILE A 100 -6.05 16.22 -5.12
C ILE A 100 -4.86 16.82 -5.88
N PHE A 101 -4.70 16.40 -7.13
CA PHE A 101 -3.72 16.92 -8.08
C PHE A 101 -4.46 17.35 -9.35
N GLY A 102 -4.82 18.64 -9.46
CA GLY A 102 -5.62 19.13 -10.56
C GLY A 102 -6.99 18.45 -10.59
N LEU A 103 -7.29 17.71 -11.67
CA LEU A 103 -8.53 16.94 -11.80
C LEU A 103 -8.43 15.51 -11.27
N LYS A 104 -7.23 15.09 -10.83
CA LYS A 104 -7.01 13.74 -10.31
C LYS A 104 -7.19 13.69 -8.81
N ILE A 105 -7.80 12.62 -8.35
CA ILE A 105 -8.00 12.35 -6.91
C ILE A 105 -7.34 11.01 -6.61
N PHE A 106 -6.45 11.01 -5.58
CA PHE A 106 -5.81 9.80 -5.09
C PHE A 106 -6.36 9.44 -3.73
N GLU A 107 -6.80 8.20 -3.58
CA GLU A 107 -7.24 7.69 -2.30
C GLU A 107 -6.03 7.23 -1.49
N VAL A 108 -5.79 7.86 -0.35
CA VAL A 108 -4.71 7.52 0.57
C VAL A 108 -5.32 7.06 1.89
N SER A 109 -5.11 5.80 2.22
CA SER A 109 -5.65 5.20 3.43
C SER A 109 -4.54 4.81 4.40
N THR A 110 -4.89 4.72 5.67
CA THR A 110 -4.00 4.23 6.72
C THR A 110 -4.18 2.72 6.87
N PHE A 111 -3.11 1.99 7.16
CA PHE A 111 -3.20 0.56 7.46
C PHE A 111 -4.26 0.30 8.53
N ARG A 112 -5.10 -0.71 8.30
CA ARG A 112 -6.18 -1.08 9.22
C ARG A 112 -5.77 -2.23 10.11
N SER A 113 -6.21 -2.15 11.38
CA SER A 113 -6.07 -3.25 12.33
C SER A 113 -7.37 -4.05 12.42
N THR A 114 -7.24 -5.38 12.66
CA THR A 114 -8.38 -6.26 12.93
C THR A 114 -8.36 -6.79 14.37
N ILE A 115 -7.43 -6.30 15.20
CA ILE A 115 -7.12 -6.90 16.51
C ILE A 115 -8.30 -6.83 17.49
N ASP A 116 -9.08 -5.75 17.45
CA ASP A 116 -10.16 -5.52 18.41
C ASP A 116 -11.54 -5.97 17.92
N GLY A 117 -11.62 -6.62 16.76
CA GLY A 117 -12.87 -7.10 16.18
C GLY A 117 -13.79 -6.01 15.68
N SER A 118 -13.46 -4.75 15.85
CA SER A 118 -14.21 -3.64 15.29
C SER A 118 -13.72 -3.40 13.87
N VAL A 119 -14.46 -3.88 12.90
CA VAL A 119 -14.10 -3.81 11.49
C VAL A 119 -13.89 -2.36 11.07
N GLY A 120 -12.63 -2.01 10.83
CA GLY A 120 -12.27 -0.77 10.16
C GLY A 120 -12.14 0.48 11.03
N ASN A 121 -12.18 0.38 12.37
CA ASN A 121 -12.07 1.54 13.24
C ASN A 121 -10.68 1.77 13.83
N SER A 122 -9.80 0.78 13.79
CA SER A 122 -8.44 0.89 14.31
C SER A 122 -7.43 0.92 13.18
N PHE A 123 -6.43 1.78 13.33
CA PHE A 123 -5.30 1.81 12.42
C PHE A 123 -4.23 0.82 12.89
N GLY A 124 -3.51 0.23 11.95
CA GLY A 124 -2.58 -0.84 12.24
C GLY A 124 -1.31 -0.81 11.41
N THR A 125 -0.72 -1.97 11.29
CA THR A 125 0.50 -2.21 10.51
C THR A 125 0.15 -2.79 9.13
N ILE A 126 1.16 -2.88 8.26
CA ILE A 126 0.98 -3.55 6.97
C ILE A 126 0.56 -5.01 7.15
N ASP A 127 1.12 -5.73 8.14
CA ASP A 127 0.76 -7.12 8.41
C ASP A 127 -0.72 -7.25 8.76
N GLU A 128 -1.25 -6.33 9.56
CA GLU A 128 -2.66 -6.31 9.94
C GLU A 128 -3.56 -5.92 8.77
N ASP A 129 -3.13 -4.97 7.94
CA ASP A 129 -3.87 -4.55 6.76
C ASP A 129 -4.04 -5.70 5.76
N VAL A 130 -3.01 -6.52 5.58
CA VAL A 130 -3.05 -7.71 4.72
C VAL A 130 -4.16 -8.66 5.16
N MET A 131 -4.29 -8.90 6.47
CA MET A 131 -5.23 -9.89 7.00
C MET A 131 -6.70 -9.53 6.76
N ARG A 132 -7.02 -8.25 6.54
CA ARG A 132 -8.40 -7.82 6.27
C ARG A 132 -8.80 -7.87 4.79
N ARG A 133 -7.85 -8.12 3.88
CA ARG A 133 -8.12 -8.10 2.44
C ARG A 133 -8.66 -9.45 1.97
N ASP A 134 -9.76 -9.42 1.21
CA ASP A 134 -10.50 -10.62 0.83
C ASP A 134 -9.80 -11.48 -0.22
N PHE A 135 -9.07 -10.84 -1.15
CA PHE A 135 -8.44 -11.54 -2.26
C PHE A 135 -6.92 -11.37 -2.23
N THR A 136 -6.19 -12.44 -2.51
CA THR A 136 -4.72 -12.45 -2.51
C THR A 136 -4.12 -11.44 -3.49
N ILE A 137 -4.73 -11.27 -4.66
CA ILE A 137 -4.28 -10.29 -5.66
C ILE A 137 -4.50 -8.84 -5.21
N ASN A 138 -5.41 -8.60 -4.25
CA ASN A 138 -5.65 -7.29 -3.68
C ASN A 138 -4.76 -6.99 -2.47
N ALA A 139 -4.02 -7.98 -2.01
CA ALA A 139 -3.07 -7.87 -0.89
C ALA A 139 -1.62 -7.75 -1.37
N LEU A 140 -1.43 -7.16 -2.54
CA LEU A 140 -0.12 -6.85 -3.10
C LEU A 140 0.19 -5.39 -2.88
N TYR A 141 1.41 -5.12 -2.46
CA TYR A 141 1.91 -3.77 -2.17
C TYR A 141 3.09 -3.47 -3.08
N TYR A 142 3.10 -2.30 -3.68
CA TYR A 142 4.20 -1.88 -4.54
C TYR A 142 4.84 -0.62 -4.00
N ASP A 143 6.16 -0.68 -3.79
CA ASP A 143 6.97 0.47 -3.42
C ASP A 143 7.62 1.03 -4.70
N PRO A 144 7.12 2.15 -5.24
CA PRO A 144 7.67 2.69 -6.48
C PRO A 144 9.03 3.35 -6.31
N ILE A 145 9.43 3.66 -5.07
CA ILE A 145 10.74 4.26 -4.79
C ILE A 145 11.83 3.18 -4.82
N LEU A 146 11.60 2.06 -4.13
CA LEU A 146 12.51 0.92 -4.12
C LEU A 146 12.27 -0.05 -5.28
N GLU A 147 11.21 0.16 -6.06
CA GLU A 147 10.77 -0.71 -7.15
C GLU A 147 10.60 -2.17 -6.70
N GLN A 148 9.87 -2.37 -5.60
CA GLN A 148 9.64 -3.69 -5.02
C GLN A 148 8.15 -4.00 -4.90
N VAL A 149 7.76 -5.21 -5.29
CA VAL A 149 6.43 -5.76 -5.03
C VAL A 149 6.53 -6.63 -3.78
N ILE A 150 5.65 -6.38 -2.81
CA ILE A 150 5.62 -7.10 -1.54
C ILE A 150 4.36 -7.97 -1.51
N ASP A 151 4.56 -9.28 -1.42
CA ASP A 151 3.52 -10.29 -1.48
C ASP A 151 3.49 -11.09 -0.18
N TYR A 152 2.47 -10.84 0.64
CA TYR A 152 2.31 -11.53 1.93
C TYR A 152 1.62 -12.89 1.82
N VAL A 153 0.84 -13.11 0.77
CA VAL A 153 -0.10 -14.23 0.71
C VAL A 153 0.00 -15.07 -0.56
N GLY A 154 1.03 -14.86 -1.36
CA GLY A 154 1.20 -15.59 -2.62
C GLY A 154 0.36 -15.05 -3.78
N GLY A 155 -0.10 -13.80 -3.70
CA GLY A 155 -0.97 -13.19 -4.71
C GLY A 155 -0.36 -13.07 -6.09
N VAL A 156 0.97 -12.95 -6.20
CA VAL A 156 1.66 -12.91 -7.49
C VAL A 156 1.43 -14.20 -8.28
N ARG A 157 1.37 -15.34 -7.59
CA ARG A 157 1.12 -16.64 -8.23
C ARG A 157 -0.32 -16.78 -8.75
N ASP A 158 -1.25 -15.99 -8.23
CA ASP A 158 -2.67 -16.02 -8.60
C ASP A 158 -2.99 -15.16 -9.83
N ILE A 159 -2.01 -14.45 -10.34
CA ILE A 159 -2.18 -13.55 -11.50
C ILE A 159 -1.94 -14.25 -12.82
#